data_cf9164247d2f3f5027d5b70d16101fd1
#
_entry.id   cf9164247d2f3f5027d5b70d16101fd1
#
_cell.length_a   1.000
_cell.length_b   1.000
_cell.length_c   1.000
_cell.angle_alpha   90.00
_cell.angle_beta   90.00
_cell.angle_gamma   90.00
#
_symmetry.space_group_name_H-M   'P 1'
#
loop_
_entity.id
_entity.type
_entity.pdbx_description
1 polymer ?
#
loop_
_entity_poly.entity_id
_entity_poly.type
_entity_poly.pdbx_seq_one_letter_code
_entity_poly.pdbx_strand_id
1 'polypeptide(L)'
;MSYKTFFSKTDIQINILEQIRIAFESTANVAATLHGQRKIYQGAFGRRTSLFPSQKCCGAIPLESRLELAHAISLEQNPNVINYRSQALKILLINEQYCFPDFLVQTKEGAYEVHEVKPSIASLSTDDLNRFAILSDLLHSIDITFKLIDHTDLPSETEISQLLYWYQRGHRFSWSTFEINYALELLNLNEFENSNQVYKTLESIGLKQELADYLFFHQKIAISSDKQKYGEAY
;
A
#
# COMPACT_ATOMS: atom_id res chain seq x y z
N MET A 1 -3.95 -38.56 24.73
CA MET A 1 -5.08 -38.09 23.91
C MET A 1 -4.94 -36.59 23.73
N SER A 2 -4.57 -36.11 22.50
CA SER A 2 -4.50 -34.68 22.22
C SER A 2 -5.92 -34.21 21.88
N TYR A 3 -6.48 -33.34 22.72
CA TYR A 3 -7.75 -32.69 22.41
C TYR A 3 -7.47 -31.71 21.30
N LYS A 4 -7.90 -32.02 20.07
CA LYS A 4 -7.97 -31.01 18.97
C LYS A 4 -9.02 -29.99 19.39
N THR A 5 -8.58 -28.78 19.70
CA THR A 5 -9.49 -27.67 19.97
C THR A 5 -10.06 -27.24 18.61
N PHE A 6 -11.31 -27.61 18.35
CA PHE A 6 -12.03 -27.12 17.17
C PHE A 6 -12.47 -25.68 17.46
N PHE A 7 -11.84 -24.72 16.78
CA PHE A 7 -12.31 -23.33 16.80
C PHE A 7 -13.63 -23.25 16.02
N SER A 8 -14.64 -22.64 16.62
CA SER A 8 -15.88 -22.32 15.89
C SER A 8 -15.61 -21.20 14.86
N LYS A 9 -16.48 -21.08 13.85
CA LYS A 9 -16.42 -19.97 12.90
C LYS A 9 -16.45 -18.60 13.63
N THR A 10 -17.26 -18.49 14.66
CA THR A 10 -17.36 -17.28 15.49
C THR A 10 -16.06 -16.97 16.23
N ASP A 11 -15.35 -17.97 16.77
CA ASP A 11 -14.06 -17.75 17.43
C ASP A 11 -13.01 -17.21 16.45
N ILE A 12 -13.02 -17.73 15.22
CA ILE A 12 -12.13 -17.26 14.15
C ILE A 12 -12.43 -15.80 13.79
N GLN A 13 -13.70 -15.45 13.64
CA GLN A 13 -14.15 -14.09 13.33
C GLN A 13 -13.73 -13.09 14.42
N ILE A 14 -13.98 -13.42 15.69
CA ILE A 14 -13.57 -12.61 16.84
C ILE A 14 -12.05 -12.43 16.86
N ASN A 15 -11.30 -13.49 16.60
CA ASN A 15 -9.83 -13.44 16.56
C ASN A 15 -9.32 -12.51 15.44
N ILE A 16 -9.93 -12.52 14.24
CA ILE A 16 -9.58 -11.62 13.15
C ILE A 16 -9.81 -10.17 13.56
N LEU A 17 -10.98 -9.84 14.10
CA LEU A 17 -11.32 -8.47 14.53
C LEU A 17 -10.35 -7.96 15.60
N GLU A 18 -9.97 -8.81 16.55
CA GLU A 18 -9.00 -8.46 17.59
C GLU A 18 -7.59 -8.21 17.00
N GLN A 19 -7.14 -9.03 16.05
CA GLN A 19 -5.87 -8.80 15.34
C GLN A 19 -5.88 -7.47 14.57
N ILE A 20 -6.99 -7.11 13.92
CA ILE A 20 -7.15 -5.83 13.22
C ILE A 20 -7.03 -4.67 14.21
N ARG A 21 -7.73 -4.73 15.34
CA ARG A 21 -7.65 -3.72 16.39
C ARG A 21 -6.21 -3.52 16.85
N ILE A 22 -5.52 -4.58 17.22
CA ILE A 22 -4.13 -4.56 17.69
C ILE A 22 -3.18 -4.01 16.62
N ALA A 23 -3.39 -4.38 15.35
CA ALA A 23 -2.51 -3.97 14.25
C ALA A 23 -2.46 -2.45 14.07
N PHE A 24 -3.55 -1.73 14.34
CA PHE A 24 -3.62 -0.29 14.18
C PHE A 24 -3.46 0.51 15.48
N GLU A 25 -3.47 -0.12 16.65
CA GLU A 25 -3.21 0.54 17.93
C GLU A 25 -1.73 0.93 18.09
N SER A 26 -0.82 0.17 17.50
CA SER A 26 0.61 0.45 17.57
C SER A 26 1.12 1.12 16.29
N THR A 27 2.05 2.07 16.45
CA THR A 27 2.79 2.61 15.32
C THR A 27 3.70 1.55 14.71
N ALA A 28 3.87 1.60 13.39
CA ALA A 28 4.81 0.75 12.68
C ALA A 28 6.24 0.99 13.20
N ASN A 29 6.86 -0.01 13.80
CA ASN A 29 8.18 0.10 14.42
C ASN A 29 9.14 -0.95 13.88
N VAL A 30 10.20 -0.52 13.20
CA VAL A 30 11.21 -1.41 12.60
C VAL A 30 12.21 -1.93 13.62
N ALA A 31 12.51 -1.17 14.65
CA ALA A 31 13.64 -1.46 15.55
C ALA A 31 13.38 -2.65 16.49
N ALA A 32 12.12 -2.93 16.80
CA ALA A 32 11.79 -3.91 17.83
C ALA A 32 11.13 -5.16 17.30
N THR A 33 10.81 -5.30 16.04
CA THR A 33 10.04 -6.43 15.60
C THR A 33 8.88 -6.09 14.69
N LEU A 34 8.66 -6.88 13.81
CA LEU A 34 7.38 -7.51 13.55
C LEU A 34 6.22 -6.54 13.55
N HIS A 35 5.94 -6.02 12.38
CA HIS A 35 4.65 -5.40 12.14
C HIS A 35 3.60 -6.43 11.76
N GLY A 36 3.90 -7.72 11.83
CA GLY A 36 3.00 -8.76 11.41
C GLY A 36 3.03 -9.98 12.31
N GLN A 37 2.07 -10.85 12.10
CA GLN A 37 1.98 -12.14 12.77
C GLN A 37 3.08 -13.12 12.32
N ARG A 38 3.77 -12.80 11.23
CA ARG A 38 4.89 -13.60 10.71
C ARG A 38 6.18 -12.79 10.72
N LYS A 39 7.25 -13.41 11.25
CA LYS A 39 8.58 -12.79 11.29
C LYS A 39 9.17 -12.74 9.88
N ILE A 40 9.47 -11.53 9.40
CA ILE A 40 10.18 -11.31 8.14
C ILE A 40 11.68 -11.29 8.42
N TYR A 41 12.41 -12.24 7.84
CA TYR A 41 13.88 -12.30 7.96
C TYR A 41 14.51 -11.54 6.80
N GLN A 42 15.25 -10.49 7.11
CA GLN A 42 16.07 -9.79 6.13
C GLN A 42 17.23 -10.69 5.67
N GLY A 43 17.49 -10.69 4.36
CA GLY A 43 18.64 -11.43 3.81
C GLY A 43 18.42 -12.94 3.65
N ALA A 44 17.19 -13.44 3.72
CA ALA A 44 16.91 -14.83 3.38
C ALA A 44 17.25 -15.09 1.90
N PHE A 45 17.97 -16.18 1.63
CA PHE A 45 18.40 -16.55 0.28
C PHE A 45 17.19 -16.62 -0.68
N GLY A 46 17.27 -15.88 -1.79
CA GLY A 46 16.22 -15.84 -2.81
C GLY A 46 15.06 -14.88 -2.52
N ARG A 47 15.05 -14.15 -1.39
CA ARG A 47 14.03 -13.13 -1.07
C ARG A 47 14.66 -11.75 -0.94
N ARG A 48 14.17 -10.80 -1.73
CA ARG A 48 14.55 -9.39 -1.61
C ARG A 48 13.61 -8.71 -0.63
N THR A 49 13.95 -8.72 0.64
CA THR A 49 13.23 -7.94 1.65
C THR A 49 13.66 -6.48 1.58
N SER A 50 12.71 -5.58 1.66
CA SER A 50 12.94 -4.13 1.75
C SER A 50 12.20 -3.55 2.94
N LEU A 51 12.71 -2.41 3.43
CA LEU A 51 12.02 -1.58 4.41
C LEU A 51 11.52 -0.33 3.70
N PHE A 52 10.23 -0.16 3.66
CA PHE A 52 9.59 0.99 3.01
C PHE A 52 9.15 2.02 4.07
N PRO A 53 9.70 3.26 4.04
CA PRO A 53 9.30 4.31 4.95
C PRO A 53 7.93 4.85 4.53
N SER A 54 6.87 4.45 5.24
CA SER A 54 5.51 4.84 4.94
C SER A 54 5.08 6.05 5.77
N GLN A 55 4.54 7.08 5.11
CA GLN A 55 3.95 8.24 5.79
C GLN A 55 2.61 7.88 6.43
N LYS A 56 1.77 7.10 5.74
CA LYS A 56 0.46 6.68 6.26
C LYS A 56 0.57 5.78 7.48
N CYS A 57 1.61 4.95 7.54
CA CYS A 57 1.84 4.06 8.67
C CYS A 57 2.67 4.71 9.78
N CYS A 58 3.18 5.93 9.57
CA CYS A 58 4.08 6.64 10.48
C CYS A 58 5.32 5.79 10.87
N GLY A 59 5.86 5.02 9.92
CA GLY A 59 7.00 4.14 10.20
C GLY A 59 7.46 3.35 8.99
N ALA A 60 8.44 2.47 9.18
CA ALA A 60 8.93 1.63 8.09
C ALA A 60 8.21 0.27 8.07
N ILE A 61 7.77 -0.11 6.88
CA ILE A 61 7.02 -1.35 6.61
C ILE A 61 7.97 -2.37 5.98
N PRO A 62 8.12 -3.57 6.55
CA PRO A 62 8.89 -4.63 5.92
C PRO A 62 8.08 -5.28 4.80
N LEU A 63 8.73 -5.47 3.64
CA LEU A 63 8.14 -6.05 2.44
C LEU A 63 9.04 -7.20 1.95
N GLU A 64 8.45 -8.30 1.52
CA GLU A 64 9.19 -9.50 1.11
C GLU A 64 9.41 -9.59 -0.41
N SER A 65 8.77 -8.72 -1.19
CA SER A 65 8.89 -8.75 -2.65
C SER A 65 8.83 -7.35 -3.28
N ARG A 66 9.23 -7.26 -4.56
CA ARG A 66 9.09 -6.03 -5.35
C ARG A 66 7.64 -5.71 -5.67
N LEU A 67 6.79 -6.71 -5.83
CA LEU A 67 5.36 -6.51 -6.04
C LEU A 67 4.68 -5.94 -4.80
N GLU A 68 5.06 -6.41 -3.61
CA GLU A 68 4.61 -5.79 -2.37
C GLU A 68 5.08 -4.34 -2.25
N LEU A 69 6.31 -4.00 -2.70
CA LEU A 69 6.78 -2.61 -2.74
C LEU A 69 5.94 -1.77 -3.71
N ALA A 70 5.65 -2.28 -4.90
CA ALA A 70 4.79 -1.61 -5.87
C ALA A 70 3.40 -1.36 -5.29
N HIS A 71 2.83 -2.35 -4.62
CA HIS A 71 1.53 -2.22 -3.97
C HIS A 71 1.55 -1.22 -2.80
N ALA A 72 2.58 -1.24 -1.96
CA ALA A 72 2.74 -0.27 -0.88
C ALA A 72 2.81 1.17 -1.40
N ILE A 73 3.51 1.41 -2.52
CA ILE A 73 3.56 2.71 -3.20
C ILE A 73 2.16 3.11 -3.69
N SER A 74 1.41 2.19 -4.28
CA SER A 74 0.03 2.44 -4.72
C SER A 74 -0.89 2.78 -3.53
N LEU A 75 -0.71 2.12 -2.38
CA LEU A 75 -1.45 2.44 -1.15
C LEU A 75 -1.09 3.83 -0.61
N GLU A 76 0.18 4.26 -0.71
CA GLU A 76 0.59 5.63 -0.35
C GLU A 76 -0.06 6.69 -1.25
N GLN A 77 -0.16 6.41 -2.56
CA GLN A 77 -0.81 7.33 -3.51
C GLN A 77 -2.33 7.41 -3.32
N ASN A 78 -2.96 6.30 -2.96
CA ASN A 78 -4.42 6.21 -2.91
C ASN A 78 -5.01 7.13 -1.82
N PRO A 79 -5.75 8.18 -2.18
CA PRO A 79 -6.30 9.13 -1.21
C PRO A 79 -7.35 8.52 -0.28
N ASN A 80 -7.93 7.37 -0.63
CA ASN A 80 -8.93 6.68 0.19
C ASN A 80 -8.32 5.76 1.25
N VAL A 81 -7.02 5.47 1.16
CA VAL A 81 -6.30 4.69 2.18
C VAL A 81 -5.73 5.64 3.23
N ILE A 82 -6.06 5.42 4.50
CA ILE A 82 -5.52 6.21 5.62
C ILE A 82 -4.38 5.53 6.33
N ASN A 83 -4.39 4.19 6.38
CA ASN A 83 -3.36 3.41 7.03
C ASN A 83 -3.31 1.99 6.45
N TYR A 84 -2.19 1.29 6.63
CA TYR A 84 -2.07 -0.12 6.27
C TYR A 84 -0.96 -0.81 7.05
N ARG A 85 -0.97 -2.14 7.07
CA ARG A 85 0.05 -2.98 7.73
C ARG A 85 0.39 -4.15 6.83
N SER A 86 1.66 -4.53 6.75
CA SER A 86 2.08 -5.76 6.09
C SER A 86 1.96 -6.96 7.02
N GLN A 87 1.46 -8.08 6.51
CA GLN A 87 1.36 -9.38 7.17
C GLN A 87 0.80 -9.33 8.61
N ALA A 88 -0.16 -8.45 8.84
CA ALA A 88 -0.72 -8.17 10.15
C ALA A 88 -1.66 -9.26 10.67
N LEU A 89 -2.15 -10.13 9.80
CA LEU A 89 -3.14 -11.14 10.13
C LEU A 89 -2.58 -12.56 10.02
N LYS A 90 -2.96 -13.39 10.98
CA LYS A 90 -2.81 -14.85 10.93
C LYS A 90 -4.20 -15.46 11.02
N ILE A 91 -4.73 -15.91 9.90
CA ILE A 91 -6.11 -16.38 9.79
C ILE A 91 -6.12 -17.91 9.71
N LEU A 92 -6.84 -18.55 10.59
CA LEU A 92 -7.10 -19.99 10.53
C LEU A 92 -8.26 -20.24 9.58
N LEU A 93 -8.02 -21.01 8.52
CA LEU A 93 -9.06 -21.44 7.59
C LEU A 93 -9.74 -22.73 8.06
N ILE A 94 -10.92 -23.01 7.52
CA ILE A 94 -11.75 -24.18 7.91
C ILE A 94 -11.01 -25.53 7.71
N ASN A 95 -10.04 -25.56 6.78
CA ASN A 95 -9.20 -26.73 6.52
C ASN A 95 -7.99 -26.86 7.48
N GLU A 96 -8.01 -26.18 8.61
CA GLU A 96 -6.93 -26.14 9.62
C GLU A 96 -5.61 -25.53 9.09
N GLN A 97 -5.60 -24.86 7.95
CA GLN A 97 -4.45 -24.15 7.42
C GLN A 97 -4.44 -22.68 7.86
N TYR A 98 -3.25 -22.14 8.09
CA TYR A 98 -3.09 -20.72 8.37
C TYR A 98 -2.81 -19.95 7.07
N CYS A 99 -3.46 -18.80 6.94
CA CYS A 99 -3.20 -17.82 5.91
C CYS A 99 -2.61 -16.55 6.54
N PHE A 100 -1.64 -15.94 5.86
CA PHE A 100 -0.99 -14.69 6.26
C PHE A 100 -1.10 -13.72 5.07
N PRO A 101 -2.19 -12.97 4.95
CA PRO A 101 -2.35 -12.01 3.87
C PRO A 101 -1.27 -10.95 3.87
N ASP A 102 -0.90 -10.46 2.69
CA ASP A 102 0.21 -9.53 2.52
C ASP A 102 -0.07 -8.16 3.15
N PHE A 103 -1.30 -7.64 3.01
CA PHE A 103 -1.67 -6.34 3.57
C PHE A 103 -3.04 -6.34 4.24
N LEU A 104 -3.11 -5.60 5.33
CA LEU A 104 -4.34 -5.13 5.95
C LEU A 104 -4.42 -3.62 5.75
N VAL A 105 -5.51 -3.14 5.14
CA VAL A 105 -5.70 -1.74 4.74
C VAL A 105 -6.89 -1.15 5.45
N GLN A 106 -6.77 0.10 5.90
CA GLN A 106 -7.85 0.89 6.49
C GLN A 106 -8.20 2.05 5.57
N THR A 107 -9.47 2.17 5.21
CA THR A 107 -9.99 3.22 4.34
C THR A 107 -10.51 4.44 5.12
N LYS A 108 -10.72 5.55 4.43
CA LYS A 108 -11.30 6.78 5.00
C LYS A 108 -12.70 6.59 5.55
N GLU A 109 -13.46 5.70 4.95
CA GLU A 109 -14.82 5.35 5.40
C GLU A 109 -14.81 4.50 6.66
N GLY A 110 -13.63 4.12 7.17
CA GLY A 110 -13.47 3.27 8.33
C GLY A 110 -13.60 1.78 8.03
N ALA A 111 -13.73 1.41 6.76
CA ALA A 111 -13.75 0.01 6.35
C ALA A 111 -12.33 -0.60 6.34
N TYR A 112 -12.28 -1.93 6.47
CA TYR A 112 -11.04 -2.69 6.34
C TYR A 112 -11.05 -3.53 5.08
N GLU A 113 -9.88 -3.61 4.45
CA GLU A 113 -9.64 -4.45 3.30
C GLU A 113 -8.41 -5.34 3.56
N VAL A 114 -8.44 -6.55 3.05
CA VAL A 114 -7.32 -7.50 3.12
C VAL A 114 -6.85 -7.76 1.70
N HIS A 115 -5.58 -7.46 1.41
CA HIS A 115 -5.00 -7.62 0.07
C HIS A 115 -3.95 -8.73 0.06
N GLU A 116 -3.97 -9.52 -0.99
CA GLU A 116 -2.96 -10.53 -1.32
C GLU A 116 -2.37 -10.21 -2.69
N VAL A 117 -1.06 -10.07 -2.78
CA VAL A 117 -0.35 -9.68 -4.01
C VAL A 117 0.22 -10.91 -4.71
N LYS A 118 -0.07 -11.08 -5.99
CA LYS A 118 0.38 -12.22 -6.78
C LYS A 118 1.04 -11.80 -8.10
N PRO A 119 2.09 -12.54 -8.53
CA PRO A 119 2.71 -12.29 -9.83
C PRO A 119 1.75 -12.47 -11.01
N SER A 120 0.79 -13.37 -10.90
CA SER A 120 -0.27 -13.58 -11.89
C SER A 120 -1.42 -14.34 -11.25
N ILE A 121 -2.60 -13.75 -11.26
CA ILE A 121 -3.83 -14.43 -10.80
C ILE A 121 -4.20 -15.56 -11.75
N ALA A 122 -3.99 -15.38 -13.05
CA ALA A 122 -4.29 -16.39 -14.08
C ALA A 122 -3.43 -17.66 -13.93
N SER A 123 -2.28 -17.59 -13.24
CA SER A 123 -1.39 -18.73 -13.02
C SER A 123 -1.57 -19.42 -11.66
N LEU A 124 -2.55 -19.00 -10.87
CA LEU A 124 -2.83 -19.61 -9.58
C LEU A 124 -3.33 -21.04 -9.73
N SER A 125 -2.88 -21.92 -8.84
CA SER A 125 -3.40 -23.29 -8.78
C SER A 125 -4.87 -23.31 -8.33
N THR A 126 -5.58 -24.38 -8.66
CA THR A 126 -6.95 -24.59 -8.16
C THR A 126 -7.00 -24.58 -6.63
N ASP A 127 -5.97 -25.11 -5.96
CA ASP A 127 -5.89 -25.13 -4.51
C ASP A 127 -5.72 -23.71 -3.94
N ASP A 128 -4.92 -22.85 -4.57
CA ASP A 128 -4.78 -21.45 -4.19
C ASP A 128 -6.08 -20.68 -4.39
N LEU A 129 -6.75 -20.87 -5.53
CA LEU A 129 -8.04 -20.24 -5.81
C LEU A 129 -9.11 -20.66 -4.77
N ASN A 130 -9.18 -21.95 -4.44
CA ASN A 130 -10.09 -22.44 -3.40
C ASN A 130 -9.75 -21.85 -2.02
N ARG A 131 -8.46 -21.76 -1.69
CA ARG A 131 -8.02 -21.14 -0.43
C ARG A 131 -8.43 -19.67 -0.33
N PHE A 132 -8.23 -18.90 -1.41
CA PHE A 132 -8.62 -17.49 -1.45
C PHE A 132 -10.14 -17.29 -1.46
N ALA A 133 -10.90 -18.18 -2.09
CA ALA A 133 -12.36 -18.17 -2.01
C ALA A 133 -12.85 -18.36 -0.56
N ILE A 134 -12.32 -19.36 0.15
CA ILE A 134 -12.64 -19.60 1.56
C ILE A 134 -12.26 -18.38 2.43
N LEU A 135 -11.09 -17.77 2.19
CA LEU A 135 -10.66 -16.58 2.89
C LEU A 135 -11.60 -15.39 2.62
N SER A 136 -11.96 -15.18 1.36
CA SER A 136 -12.90 -14.13 0.93
C SER A 136 -14.26 -14.26 1.61
N ASP A 137 -14.85 -15.47 1.61
CA ASP A 137 -16.13 -15.73 2.24
C ASP A 137 -16.09 -15.51 3.75
N LEU A 138 -14.99 -15.91 4.41
CA LEU A 138 -14.77 -15.69 5.82
C LEU A 138 -14.71 -14.19 6.14
N LEU A 139 -13.90 -13.43 5.43
CA LEU A 139 -13.73 -11.99 5.62
C LEU A 139 -15.02 -11.22 5.32
N HIS A 140 -15.69 -11.56 4.22
CA HIS A 140 -16.98 -10.96 3.86
C HIS A 140 -18.05 -11.16 4.94
N SER A 141 -18.01 -12.30 5.66
CA SER A 141 -18.96 -12.56 6.75
C SER A 141 -18.79 -11.67 8.00
N ILE A 142 -17.76 -10.82 8.02
CA ILE A 142 -17.47 -9.81 9.04
C ILE A 142 -17.23 -8.41 8.40
N ASP A 143 -17.83 -8.16 7.25
CA ASP A 143 -17.79 -6.89 6.50
C ASP A 143 -16.38 -6.42 6.11
N ILE A 144 -15.47 -7.37 5.85
CA ILE A 144 -14.12 -7.09 5.36
C ILE A 144 -13.99 -7.52 3.91
N THR A 145 -13.52 -6.62 3.05
CA THR A 145 -13.29 -6.90 1.64
C THR A 145 -11.94 -7.60 1.44
N PHE A 146 -11.94 -8.71 0.70
CA PHE A 146 -10.72 -9.37 0.24
C PHE A 146 -10.42 -9.00 -1.21
N LYS A 147 -9.15 -8.66 -1.52
CA LYS A 147 -8.69 -8.32 -2.88
C LYS A 147 -7.45 -9.13 -3.24
N LEU A 148 -7.49 -9.80 -4.39
CA LEU A 148 -6.30 -10.30 -5.07
C LEU A 148 -5.76 -9.19 -5.98
N ILE A 149 -4.49 -8.86 -5.84
CA ILE A 149 -3.80 -7.83 -6.62
C ILE A 149 -2.87 -8.53 -7.60
N ASP A 150 -3.12 -8.38 -8.89
CA ASP A 150 -2.27 -8.89 -9.96
C ASP A 150 -1.12 -7.93 -10.26
N HIS A 151 -0.01 -8.43 -10.79
CA HIS A 151 1.10 -7.57 -11.22
C HIS A 151 0.67 -6.54 -12.28
N THR A 152 -0.37 -6.85 -13.07
CA THR A 152 -0.92 -5.93 -14.07
C THR A 152 -1.66 -4.74 -13.48
N ASP A 153 -2.09 -4.83 -12.23
CA ASP A 153 -2.72 -3.74 -11.47
C ASP A 153 -1.71 -2.82 -10.79
N LEU A 154 -0.42 -3.15 -10.89
CA LEU A 154 0.66 -2.48 -10.18
C LEU A 154 1.53 -1.65 -11.13
N PRO A 155 2.17 -0.59 -10.63
CA PRO A 155 3.14 0.16 -11.40
C PRO A 155 4.28 -0.72 -11.92
N SER A 156 4.71 -0.48 -13.15
CA SER A 156 5.89 -1.12 -13.74
C SER A 156 7.18 -0.76 -12.99
N GLU A 157 8.27 -1.51 -13.20
CA GLU A 157 9.56 -1.22 -12.54
C GLU A 157 10.07 0.20 -12.79
N THR A 158 9.86 0.73 -13.99
CA THR A 158 10.23 2.11 -14.34
C THR A 158 9.40 3.11 -13.57
N GLU A 159 8.08 2.87 -13.48
CA GLU A 159 7.16 3.72 -12.74
C GLU A 159 7.43 3.67 -11.23
N ILE A 160 7.71 2.49 -10.67
CA ILE A 160 8.11 2.36 -9.26
C ILE A 160 9.33 3.23 -8.96
N SER A 161 10.35 3.22 -9.84
CA SER A 161 11.56 4.01 -9.63
C SER A 161 11.27 5.51 -9.64
N GLN A 162 10.39 5.96 -10.54
CA GLN A 162 9.94 7.34 -10.61
C GLN A 162 9.10 7.74 -9.41
N LEU A 163 8.15 6.88 -9.02
CA LEU A 163 7.28 7.11 -7.87
C LEU A 163 8.07 7.17 -6.56
N LEU A 164 9.07 6.29 -6.39
CA LEU A 164 9.96 6.33 -5.23
C LEU A 164 10.79 7.62 -5.19
N TYR A 165 11.28 8.09 -6.34
CA TYR A 165 12.00 9.36 -6.43
C TYR A 165 11.13 10.52 -5.96
N TRP A 166 9.91 10.65 -6.49
CA TRP A 166 8.97 11.69 -6.10
C TRP A 166 8.53 11.54 -4.63
N TYR A 167 8.25 10.31 -4.19
CA TYR A 167 7.87 10.04 -2.82
C TYR A 167 8.92 10.50 -1.80
N GLN A 168 10.17 10.09 -2.02
CA GLN A 168 11.27 10.41 -1.11
C GLN A 168 11.55 11.92 -1.04
N ARG A 169 11.47 12.62 -2.16
CA ARG A 169 11.70 14.06 -2.22
C ARG A 169 10.50 14.84 -1.72
N GLY A 170 9.32 14.53 -2.20
CA GLY A 170 8.09 15.23 -1.88
C GLY A 170 7.74 15.17 -0.39
N HIS A 171 8.09 14.09 0.31
CA HIS A 171 7.82 13.91 1.74
C HIS A 171 9.00 14.28 2.65
N ARG A 172 10.03 14.96 2.15
CA ARG A 172 11.11 15.53 3.00
C ARG A 172 10.63 16.69 3.86
N PHE A 173 9.56 17.33 3.44
CA PHE A 173 8.96 18.48 4.12
C PHE A 173 7.47 18.22 4.36
N SER A 174 6.94 18.87 5.38
CA SER A 174 5.50 18.98 5.56
C SER A 174 5.00 20.20 4.80
N TRP A 175 3.98 19.99 3.97
CA TRP A 175 3.39 21.06 3.14
C TRP A 175 2.07 21.52 3.76
N SER A 176 1.93 22.83 3.92
CA SER A 176 0.65 23.41 4.35
C SER A 176 -0.37 23.35 3.22
N THR A 177 -1.65 23.32 3.57
CA THR A 177 -2.74 23.42 2.59
C THR A 177 -2.63 24.68 1.75
N PHE A 178 -2.13 25.79 2.33
CA PHE A 178 -1.91 27.04 1.59
C PHE A 178 -0.85 26.86 0.50
N GLU A 179 0.33 26.29 0.82
CA GLU A 179 1.39 26.07 -0.18
C GLU A 179 0.93 25.15 -1.31
N ILE A 180 0.20 24.08 -0.96
CA ILE A 180 -0.34 23.14 -1.95
C ILE A 180 -1.33 23.85 -2.87
N ASN A 181 -2.31 24.55 -2.34
CA ASN A 181 -3.33 25.23 -3.13
C ASN A 181 -2.74 26.36 -3.98
N TYR A 182 -1.83 27.15 -3.43
CA TYR A 182 -1.16 28.21 -4.15
C TYR A 182 -0.33 27.67 -5.34
N ALA A 183 0.40 26.58 -5.12
CA ALA A 183 1.12 25.91 -6.19
C ALA A 183 0.17 25.37 -7.27
N LEU A 184 -0.94 24.73 -6.89
CA LEU A 184 -1.92 24.18 -7.83
C LEU A 184 -2.61 25.27 -8.65
N GLU A 185 -3.00 26.38 -8.04
CA GLU A 185 -3.59 27.53 -8.76
C GLU A 185 -2.64 28.03 -9.85
N LEU A 186 -1.35 28.21 -9.53
CA LEU A 186 -0.37 28.67 -10.47
C LEU A 186 -0.05 27.65 -11.58
N LEU A 187 0.10 26.38 -11.19
CA LEU A 187 0.49 25.33 -12.14
C LEU A 187 -0.65 24.98 -13.10
N ASN A 188 -1.91 25.05 -12.68
CA ASN A 188 -3.07 24.79 -13.53
C ASN A 188 -3.30 25.86 -14.62
N LEU A 189 -2.68 27.05 -14.49
CA LEU A 189 -2.74 28.09 -15.49
C LEU A 189 -1.76 27.88 -16.66
N ASN A 190 -0.88 26.91 -16.56
CA ASN A 190 0.21 26.67 -17.50
C ASN A 190 0.24 25.21 -17.97
N GLU A 191 0.71 25.01 -19.19
CA GLU A 191 1.07 23.68 -19.68
C GLU A 191 2.58 23.47 -19.54
N PHE A 192 2.97 22.30 -19.08
CA PHE A 192 4.37 21.94 -18.86
C PHE A 192 4.75 20.73 -19.69
N GLU A 193 5.86 20.82 -20.41
CA GLU A 193 6.39 19.72 -21.21
C GLU A 193 7.20 18.72 -20.36
N ASN A 194 7.81 19.21 -19.29
CA ASN A 194 8.66 18.41 -18.42
C ASN A 194 8.70 18.94 -16.98
N SER A 195 9.14 18.09 -16.05
CA SER A 195 9.22 18.42 -14.64
C SER A 195 10.15 19.61 -14.31
N ASN A 196 11.20 19.84 -15.11
CA ASN A 196 12.11 20.96 -14.88
C ASN A 196 11.42 22.32 -15.03
N GLN A 197 10.45 22.44 -15.94
CA GLN A 197 9.65 23.66 -16.06
C GLN A 197 8.81 23.88 -14.80
N VAL A 198 8.20 22.83 -14.25
CA VAL A 198 7.43 22.91 -13.00
C VAL A 198 8.33 23.34 -11.84
N TYR A 199 9.51 22.74 -11.70
CA TYR A 199 10.47 23.11 -10.65
C TYR A 199 10.86 24.59 -10.73
N LYS A 200 11.25 25.07 -11.90
CA LYS A 200 11.62 26.49 -12.10
C LYS A 200 10.47 27.43 -11.81
N THR A 201 9.25 27.05 -12.16
CA THR A 201 8.06 27.88 -11.91
C THR A 201 7.85 28.02 -10.39
N LEU A 202 7.90 26.92 -9.62
CA LEU A 202 7.77 26.98 -8.17
C LEU A 202 8.90 27.79 -7.51
N GLU A 203 10.15 27.62 -7.95
CA GLU A 203 11.28 28.40 -7.45
C GLU A 203 11.12 29.91 -7.71
N SER A 204 10.58 30.28 -8.88
CA SER A 204 10.38 31.71 -9.23
C SER A 204 9.44 32.46 -8.30
N ILE A 205 8.58 31.72 -7.57
CA ILE A 205 7.64 32.27 -6.58
C ILE A 205 8.04 31.95 -5.14
N GLY A 206 9.27 31.45 -4.92
CA GLY A 206 9.82 31.17 -3.62
C GLY A 206 9.36 29.85 -2.96
N LEU A 207 8.71 28.95 -3.72
CA LEU A 207 8.37 27.61 -3.26
C LEU A 207 9.51 26.62 -3.57
N LYS A 208 9.63 25.60 -2.74
CA LYS A 208 10.65 24.55 -2.92
C LYS A 208 10.26 23.60 -4.05
N GLN A 209 11.25 23.13 -4.80
CA GLN A 209 11.06 22.14 -5.90
C GLN A 209 10.40 20.85 -5.42
N GLU A 210 10.70 20.41 -4.19
CA GLU A 210 10.16 19.19 -3.60
C GLU A 210 8.64 19.22 -3.45
N LEU A 211 8.01 20.40 -3.48
CA LEU A 211 6.56 20.50 -3.55
C LEU A 211 6.02 19.95 -4.88
N ALA A 212 6.74 20.17 -6.00
CA ALA A 212 6.36 19.55 -7.26
C ALA A 212 6.42 18.01 -7.19
N ASP A 213 7.48 17.47 -6.57
CA ASP A 213 7.60 16.02 -6.37
C ASP A 213 6.42 15.46 -5.55
N TYR A 214 6.00 16.18 -4.51
CA TYR A 214 4.80 15.83 -3.74
C TYR A 214 3.53 15.84 -4.61
N LEU A 215 3.36 16.88 -5.43
CA LEU A 215 2.19 17.02 -6.30
C LEU A 215 2.16 15.95 -7.41
N PHE A 216 3.31 15.61 -8.00
CA PHE A 216 3.44 14.51 -8.96
C PHE A 216 3.12 13.18 -8.31
N PHE A 217 3.70 12.89 -7.15
CA PHE A 217 3.44 11.64 -6.44
C PHE A 217 1.95 11.47 -6.13
N HIS A 218 1.28 12.50 -5.67
CA HIS A 218 -0.14 12.47 -5.35
C HIS A 218 -1.06 12.73 -6.55
N GLN A 219 -0.52 12.65 -7.78
CA GLN A 219 -1.27 12.82 -9.04
C GLN A 219 -2.11 14.10 -9.10
N LYS A 220 -1.64 15.17 -8.47
CA LYS A 220 -2.33 16.47 -8.46
C LYS A 220 -1.98 17.32 -9.66
N ILE A 221 -0.87 17.03 -10.32
CA ILE A 221 -0.40 17.64 -11.56
C ILE A 221 0.16 16.57 -12.50
N ALA A 222 0.07 16.83 -13.81
CA ALA A 222 0.65 15.98 -14.84
C ALA A 222 1.42 16.85 -15.85
N ILE A 223 2.46 16.30 -16.46
CA ILE A 223 3.18 16.93 -17.57
C ILE A 223 2.72 16.30 -18.89
N SER A 224 2.92 17.03 -20.01
CA SER A 224 2.42 16.59 -21.33
C SER A 224 2.98 15.24 -21.78
N SER A 225 4.20 14.89 -21.38
CA SER A 225 4.78 13.56 -21.63
C SER A 225 4.06 12.43 -20.90
N ASP A 226 3.43 12.70 -19.77
CA ASP A 226 2.68 11.71 -19.00
C ASP A 226 1.27 11.53 -19.56
N LYS A 227 0.65 12.59 -20.10
CA LYS A 227 -0.64 12.51 -20.77
C LYS A 227 -0.66 11.54 -21.95
N GLN A 228 0.48 11.37 -22.63
CA GLN A 228 0.63 10.37 -23.71
C GLN A 228 0.70 8.92 -23.22
N LYS A 229 1.13 8.69 -21.96
CA LYS A 229 1.23 7.35 -21.38
C LYS A 229 -0.07 6.84 -20.74
N TYR A 230 -0.87 7.73 -20.18
CA TYR A 230 -2.02 7.35 -19.35
C TYR A 230 -3.38 7.59 -20.02
N GLY A 231 -3.43 7.95 -21.32
CA GLY A 231 -4.65 8.16 -22.10
C GLY A 231 -5.82 8.73 -21.29
N GLU A 232 -6.51 9.72 -21.80
CA GLU A 232 -7.67 10.43 -21.22
C GLU A 232 -8.51 9.62 -20.19
N ALA A 233 -8.07 9.61 -18.96
CA ALA A 233 -8.80 9.03 -17.82
C ALA A 233 -8.88 10.08 -16.70
N TYR A 234 -9.57 11.19 -17.00
CA TYR A 234 -10.07 12.16 -16.03
C TYR A 234 -11.41 12.69 -16.47
#